data_d69c53909717deb950f66fd6ddf83170
#
_entry.id   d69c53909717deb950f66fd6ddf83170
#
_cell.length_a   1.000
_cell.length_b   1.000
_cell.length_c   1.000
_cell.angle_alpha   90.00
_cell.angle_beta   90.00
_cell.angle_gamma   90.00
#
_symmetry.space_group_name_H-M   'P 1'
#
loop_
_entity.id
_entity.type
_entity.pdbx_description
1 polymer ?
#
loop_
_entity_poly.entity_id
_entity_poly.type
_entity_poly.pdbx_seq_one_letter_code
_entity_poly.pdbx_strand_id
1 'polypeptide(L)'
;MIIVTTPSMEGKRITRYLGLVTGDAILGANIFRDLFAGIRDIVGGRSAAYEKELRSAKRIALVEMMDEATELGANAVVGVDLDYETITMGSGGGMLMVTATGTAVVIE
;
A
#
# COMPACT_ATOMS: atom_id res chain seq x y z
N MET A 1 -7.80 0.25 14.07
CA MET A 1 -7.19 1.54 13.70
C MET A 1 -7.88 2.11 12.47
N ILE A 2 -8.19 3.40 12.50
CA ILE A 2 -8.81 4.08 11.35
C ILE A 2 -7.71 4.72 10.51
N ILE A 3 -7.73 4.46 9.20
CA ILE A 3 -6.82 5.10 8.27
C ILE A 3 -7.63 5.87 7.22
N VAL A 4 -7.20 7.08 6.92
CA VAL A 4 -7.88 7.95 5.95
C VAL A 4 -6.88 8.68 5.07
N THR A 5 -7.30 9.02 3.86
CA THR A 5 -6.48 9.82 2.94
C THR A 5 -6.61 11.32 3.19
N THR A 6 -7.62 11.72 3.96
CA THR A 6 -7.83 13.12 4.32
C THR A 6 -6.81 13.57 5.38
N PRO A 7 -6.51 14.89 5.46
CA PRO A 7 -5.56 15.39 6.47
C PRO A 7 -6.13 15.41 7.89
N SER A 8 -7.43 15.21 8.02
CA SER A 8 -8.12 15.20 9.32
C SER A 8 -9.34 14.30 9.24
N MET A 9 -9.97 14.06 10.39
CA MET A 9 -11.23 13.32 10.48
C MET A 9 -12.31 14.21 11.05
N GLU A 10 -13.42 14.30 10.33
CA GLU A 10 -14.57 15.06 10.79
C GLU A 10 -15.11 14.47 12.10
N GLY A 11 -15.40 15.34 13.07
CA GLY A 11 -15.90 14.92 14.37
C GLY A 11 -14.83 14.38 15.33
N LYS A 12 -13.58 14.34 14.91
CA LYS A 12 -12.46 13.88 15.72
C LYS A 12 -11.36 14.93 15.79
N ARG A 13 -10.76 15.07 16.95
CA ARG A 13 -9.65 16.00 17.13
C ARG A 13 -8.33 15.24 17.19
N ILE A 14 -7.35 15.71 16.44
CA ILE A 14 -5.98 15.19 16.53
C ILE A 14 -5.34 15.85 17.75
N THR A 15 -4.99 15.03 18.74
CA THR A 15 -4.39 15.52 19.98
C THR A 15 -2.88 15.37 19.99
N ARG A 16 -2.33 14.46 19.17
CA ARG A 16 -0.89 14.25 19.03
C ARG A 16 -0.54 13.81 17.61
N TYR A 17 0.56 14.33 17.11
CA TYR A 17 1.18 13.87 15.87
C TYR A 17 2.41 13.05 16.25
N LEU A 18 2.46 11.79 15.83
CA LEU A 18 3.52 10.87 16.21
C LEU A 18 4.58 10.67 15.12
N GLY A 19 4.30 11.15 13.93
CA GLY A 19 5.27 11.15 12.84
C GLY A 19 4.85 10.37 11.61
N LEU A 20 5.75 10.33 10.65
CA LEU A 20 5.56 9.65 9.38
C LEU A 20 5.66 8.14 9.58
N VAL A 21 4.72 7.41 8.98
CA VAL A 21 4.75 5.95 8.95
C VAL A 21 4.67 5.47 7.51
N THR A 22 5.28 4.32 7.24
CA THR A 22 5.34 3.75 5.90
C THR A 22 5.12 2.24 5.97
N GLY A 23 4.73 1.69 4.83
CA GLY A 23 4.67 0.25 4.62
C GLY A 23 4.94 -0.05 3.16
N ASP A 24 5.60 -1.16 2.89
CA ASP A 24 6.02 -1.53 1.55
C ASP A 24 5.64 -2.97 1.25
N ALA A 25 5.30 -3.23 0.00
CA ALA A 25 5.16 -4.58 -0.52
C ALA A 25 5.85 -4.63 -1.88
N ILE A 26 6.70 -5.64 -2.05
CA ILE A 26 7.45 -5.82 -3.30
C ILE A 26 7.06 -7.16 -3.90
N LEU A 27 6.55 -7.13 -5.13
CA LEU A 27 6.32 -8.32 -5.93
C LEU A 27 7.58 -8.53 -6.77
N GLY A 28 8.30 -9.62 -6.48
CA GLY A 28 9.60 -9.91 -7.09
C GLY A 28 9.49 -10.37 -8.55
N ALA A 29 10.65 -10.62 -9.15
CA ALA A 29 10.77 -10.92 -10.58
C ALA A 29 9.93 -12.10 -11.05
N ASN A 30 9.82 -13.17 -10.27
CA ASN A 30 9.05 -14.34 -10.65
C ASN A 30 7.55 -14.05 -10.69
N ILE A 31 7.03 -13.38 -9.68
CA ILE A 31 5.61 -13.00 -9.61
C ILE A 31 5.29 -12.01 -10.74
N PHE A 32 6.19 -11.04 -10.98
CA PHE A 32 6.04 -10.07 -12.05
C PHE A 32 5.97 -10.77 -13.42
N ARG A 33 6.82 -11.75 -13.66
CA ARG A 33 6.83 -12.54 -14.89
C ARG A 33 5.53 -13.33 -15.04
N ASP A 34 5.06 -13.95 -13.96
CA ASP A 34 3.80 -14.71 -13.97
C ASP A 34 2.60 -13.80 -14.24
N LEU A 35 2.62 -12.58 -13.71
CA LEU A 35 1.58 -11.58 -13.99
C LEU A 35 1.53 -11.22 -15.47
N PHE A 36 2.69 -11.04 -16.11
CA PHE A 36 2.75 -10.72 -17.54
C PHE A 36 2.41 -11.93 -18.40
N ALA A 37 2.77 -13.14 -17.99
CA ALA A 37 2.34 -14.35 -18.68
C ALA A 37 0.82 -14.54 -18.57
N GLY A 38 0.20 -14.12 -17.49
CA GLY A 38 -1.24 -14.16 -17.26
C GLY A 38 -2.05 -13.16 -18.08
N ILE A 39 -1.40 -12.29 -18.87
CA ILE A 39 -2.09 -11.36 -19.79
C ILE A 39 -2.95 -12.11 -20.81
N ARG A 40 -2.70 -13.39 -21.03
CA ARG A 40 -3.52 -14.24 -21.89
C ARG A 40 -4.93 -14.48 -21.33
N ASP A 41 -5.13 -14.28 -20.03
CA ASP A 41 -6.41 -14.51 -19.34
C ASP A 41 -7.20 -13.23 -19.12
N ILE A 42 -7.02 -12.24 -20.01
CA ILE A 42 -7.76 -10.98 -19.91
C ILE A 42 -9.19 -11.23 -20.36
N VAL A 43 -10.13 -11.05 -19.43
CA VAL A 43 -11.56 -11.12 -19.69
C VAL A 43 -12.14 -9.72 -19.53
N GLY A 44 -12.76 -9.19 -20.59
CA GLY A 44 -13.35 -7.86 -20.56
C GLY A 44 -12.34 -6.72 -20.35
N GLY A 45 -11.08 -6.91 -20.78
CA GLY A 45 -10.01 -5.92 -20.58
C GLY A 45 -9.38 -5.94 -19.21
N ARG A 46 -9.70 -6.91 -18.36
CA ARG A 46 -9.17 -7.02 -16.98
C ARG A 46 -8.47 -8.36 -16.78
N SER A 47 -7.37 -8.33 -16.04
CA SER A 47 -6.65 -9.53 -15.62
C SER A 47 -6.97 -9.79 -14.15
N ALA A 48 -7.75 -10.85 -13.88
CA ALA A 48 -8.14 -11.21 -12.51
C ALA A 48 -6.94 -11.57 -11.63
N ALA A 49 -5.95 -12.27 -12.19
CA ALA A 49 -4.75 -12.64 -11.44
C ALA A 49 -3.93 -11.40 -11.06
N TYR A 50 -3.75 -10.48 -12.00
CA TYR A 50 -3.03 -9.23 -11.77
C TYR A 50 -3.71 -8.38 -10.69
N GLU A 51 -5.04 -8.23 -10.79
CA GLU A 51 -5.81 -7.46 -9.82
C GLU A 51 -5.73 -8.05 -8.42
N LYS A 52 -5.75 -9.38 -8.32
CA LYS A 52 -5.64 -10.07 -7.02
C LYS A 52 -4.29 -9.80 -6.38
N GLU A 53 -3.20 -9.88 -7.14
CA GLU A 53 -1.85 -9.62 -6.64
C GLU A 53 -1.67 -8.16 -6.23
N LEU A 54 -2.22 -7.22 -6.98
CA LEU A 54 -2.19 -5.80 -6.63
C LEU A 54 -2.93 -5.53 -5.33
N ARG A 55 -4.11 -6.12 -5.13
CA ARG A 55 -4.87 -5.97 -3.89
C ARG A 55 -4.13 -6.55 -2.71
N SER A 56 -3.49 -7.71 -2.90
CA SER A 56 -2.69 -8.34 -1.86
C SER A 56 -1.51 -7.46 -1.47
N ALA A 57 -0.77 -6.94 -2.45
CA ALA A 57 0.36 -6.05 -2.21
C ALA A 57 -0.07 -4.77 -1.49
N LYS A 58 -1.17 -4.17 -1.92
CA LYS A 58 -1.74 -2.99 -1.27
C LYS A 58 -2.06 -3.27 0.20
N ARG A 59 -2.71 -4.40 0.47
CA ARG A 59 -3.06 -4.79 1.84
C ARG A 59 -1.83 -4.97 2.71
N ILE A 60 -0.79 -5.63 2.20
CA ILE A 60 0.46 -5.83 2.91
C ILE A 60 1.10 -4.48 3.27
N ALA A 61 1.18 -3.57 2.32
CA ALA A 61 1.74 -2.25 2.54
C ALA A 61 0.95 -1.47 3.61
N LEU A 62 -0.39 -1.50 3.54
CA LEU A 62 -1.25 -0.81 4.50
C LEU A 62 -1.13 -1.41 5.91
N VAL A 63 -1.10 -2.74 6.03
CA VAL A 63 -0.97 -3.41 7.32
C VAL A 63 0.38 -3.08 7.95
N GLU A 64 1.46 -3.11 7.18
CA GLU A 64 2.79 -2.76 7.67
C GLU A 64 2.85 -1.31 8.18
N MET A 65 2.25 -0.39 7.43
CA MET A 65 2.13 1.01 7.85
C MET A 65 1.35 1.14 9.16
N MET A 66 0.22 0.43 9.28
CA MET A 66 -0.59 0.45 10.49
C MET A 66 0.15 -0.15 11.70
N ASP A 67 0.91 -1.20 11.49
CA ASP A 67 1.71 -1.82 12.55
C ASP A 67 2.77 -0.85 13.07
N GLU A 68 3.44 -0.13 12.17
CA GLU A 68 4.39 0.91 12.56
C GLU A 68 3.71 2.01 13.36
N ALA A 69 2.52 2.45 12.93
CA ALA A 69 1.75 3.45 13.66
C ALA A 69 1.34 2.96 15.04
N THR A 70 0.93 1.70 15.16
CA THR A 70 0.57 1.09 16.44
C THR A 70 1.76 1.07 17.41
N GLU A 71 2.94 0.77 16.91
CA GLU A 71 4.16 0.79 17.72
C GLU A 71 4.46 2.18 18.29
N LEU A 72 4.11 3.23 17.56
CA LEU A 72 4.26 4.61 18.01
C LEU A 72 3.18 5.04 19.00
N GLY A 73 2.16 4.22 19.23
CA GLY A 73 1.05 4.54 20.10
C GLY A 73 -0.11 5.26 19.43
N ALA A 74 -0.17 5.25 18.10
CA ALA A 74 -1.24 5.89 17.34
C ALA A 74 -2.54 5.08 17.40
N ASN A 75 -3.65 5.77 17.25
CA ASN A 75 -4.95 5.13 17.04
C ASN A 75 -5.56 5.47 15.66
N ALA A 76 -4.84 6.23 14.85
CA ALA A 76 -5.27 6.56 13.50
C ALA A 76 -4.07 6.94 12.63
N VAL A 77 -4.25 6.85 11.31
CA VAL A 77 -3.29 7.35 10.33
C VAL A 77 -4.06 8.25 9.36
N VAL A 78 -3.60 9.48 9.21
CA VAL A 78 -4.21 10.47 8.31
C VAL A 78 -3.26 10.76 7.13
N GLY A 79 -3.80 11.35 6.06
CA GLY A 79 -3.02 11.72 4.90
C GLY A 79 -2.39 10.52 4.20
N VAL A 80 -3.08 9.37 4.21
CA VAL A 80 -2.54 8.15 3.59
C VAL A 80 -2.42 8.33 2.08
N ASP A 81 -1.26 7.96 1.56
CA ASP A 81 -1.00 7.93 0.12
C ASP A 81 -0.47 6.55 -0.27
N LEU A 82 -0.86 6.10 -1.45
CA LEU A 82 -0.42 4.83 -2.01
C LEU A 82 0.29 5.09 -3.33
N ASP A 83 1.52 4.62 -3.44
CA ASP A 83 2.30 4.72 -4.67
C ASP A 83 2.59 3.33 -5.23
N TYR A 84 2.52 3.22 -6.54
CA TYR A 84 2.83 1.99 -7.27
C TYR A 84 3.97 2.28 -8.23
N GLU A 85 5.05 1.54 -8.10
CA GLU A 85 6.21 1.68 -8.98
C GLU A 85 6.56 0.35 -9.63
N THR A 86 6.83 0.41 -10.91
CA THR A 86 7.30 -0.74 -11.68
C THR A 86 8.75 -0.51 -12.05
N ILE A 87 9.62 -1.43 -11.64
CA ILE A 87 11.04 -1.39 -11.99
C ILE A 87 11.25 -2.49 -13.02
N THR A 88 11.58 -2.10 -14.25
CA THR A 88 11.88 -3.07 -15.31
C THR A 88 13.38 -3.29 -15.41
N MET A 89 13.77 -4.56 -15.50
CA MET A 89 15.17 -4.95 -15.71
C MET A 89 15.35 -5.36 -17.17
N GLY A 90 16.54 -5.11 -17.73
CA GLY A 90 16.83 -5.26 -19.15
C GLY A 90 16.69 -6.65 -19.75
N SER A 91 16.39 -7.69 -18.98
CA SER A 91 16.21 -9.06 -19.46
C SER A 91 14.78 -9.55 -19.43
N GLY A 92 13.81 -8.62 -19.44
CA GLY A 92 12.38 -8.97 -19.41
C GLY A 92 11.84 -9.28 -18.02
N GLY A 93 12.64 -9.08 -16.97
CA GLY A 93 12.20 -9.16 -15.59
C GLY A 93 11.89 -7.79 -15.02
N GLY A 94 11.23 -7.77 -13.88
CA GLY A 94 10.91 -6.53 -13.18
C GLY A 94 10.40 -6.77 -11.78
N MET A 95 10.15 -5.68 -11.08
CA MET A 95 9.54 -5.70 -9.76
C MET A 95 8.42 -4.68 -9.73
N LEU A 96 7.35 -5.00 -9.02
CA LEU A 96 6.30 -4.04 -8.71
C LEU A 96 6.38 -3.73 -7.22
N MET A 97 6.46 -2.45 -6.88
CA MET A 97 6.50 -2.00 -5.50
C MET A 97 5.25 -1.18 -5.19
N VAL A 98 4.62 -1.49 -4.06
CA VAL A 98 3.52 -0.70 -3.52
C VAL A 98 3.99 -0.10 -2.21
N THR A 99 3.91 1.21 -2.09
CA THR A 99 4.31 1.93 -0.88
C THR A 99 3.12 2.68 -0.31
N ALA A 100 2.85 2.47 0.98
CA ALA A 100 1.87 3.24 1.72
C ALA A 100 2.60 4.21 2.65
N THR A 101 2.16 5.46 2.70
CA THR A 101 2.70 6.47 3.61
C THR A 101 1.56 7.20 4.29
N GLY A 102 1.82 7.74 5.46
CA GLY A 102 0.83 8.51 6.20
C GLY A 102 1.41 9.13 7.45
N THR A 103 0.58 9.84 8.18
CA THR A 103 0.97 10.44 9.46
C THR A 103 0.23 9.73 10.59
N ALA A 104 0.99 9.14 11.50
CA ALA A 104 0.45 8.49 12.69
C ALA A 104 0.01 9.56 13.69
N VAL A 105 -1.23 9.44 14.18
CA VAL A 105 -1.81 10.42 15.08
C VAL A 105 -2.60 9.74 16.21
N VAL A 106 -2.84 10.50 17.27
CA VAL A 106 -3.83 10.15 18.29
C VAL A 106 -5.02 11.06 18.09
N ILE A 107 -6.20 10.47 17.95
CA ILE A 107 -7.47 11.18 17.83
C ILE A 107 -8.34 10.91 19.05
N GLU A 108 -9.13 11.89 19.39
CA GLU A 108 -10.13 11.79 20.47
C GLU A 108 -11.52 12.30 20.02
#